data_b817f28f2be0728b3bb45b285df1782a
#
_entry.id   b817f28f2be0728b3bb45b285df1782a
#
_cell.length_a   1.000
_cell.length_b   1.000
_cell.length_c   1.000
_cell.angle_alpha   90.00
_cell.angle_beta   90.00
_cell.angle_gamma   90.00
#
_symmetry.space_group_name_H-M   'P 1'
#
loop_
_entity.id
_entity.type
_entity.pdbx_description
1 polymer ?
#
loop_
_entity_poly.entity_id
_entity_poly.type
_entity_poly.pdbx_seq_one_letter_code
_entity_poly.pdbx_strand_id
1 'polypeptide(L)'
;MSDMYDFRLKVFQRVAWNLSFTKAAQELQISQPAVTKHIRELESIYNTRLFDRVGNKIALTAAGIILLKHCDTILSEYSKLNYKMHQLNNKEVGQIHIGASLTIAQYILPAFLGNIPLPAVHLPLG
;
A
#
# COMPACT_ATOMS: atom_id res chain seq x y z
N MET A 1 10.93 7.53 10.60
CA MET A 1 11.59 7.33 9.44
C MET A 1 10.97 6.32 8.58
N SER A 2 10.82 5.11 9.01
CA SER A 2 10.23 4.12 8.15
C SER A 2 8.82 4.49 7.79
N ASP A 3 8.09 5.17 8.66
CA ASP A 3 6.74 5.58 8.35
C ASP A 3 6.72 6.58 7.21
N MET A 4 7.68 7.47 7.17
CA MET A 4 7.73 8.46 6.13
C MET A 4 8.10 7.82 4.80
N TYR A 5 9.03 6.88 4.82
CA TYR A 5 9.41 6.19 3.61
C TYR A 5 8.24 5.37 3.07
N ASP A 6 7.54 4.70 3.99
CA ASP A 6 6.37 3.93 3.63
C ASP A 6 5.30 4.83 3.01
N PHE A 7 5.11 6.01 3.57
CA PHE A 7 4.09 6.92 3.07
C PHE A 7 4.43 7.41 1.66
N ARG A 8 5.71 7.69 1.38
CA ARG A 8 6.08 8.11 0.03
C ARG A 8 5.80 6.99 -0.98
N LEU A 9 6.08 5.76 -0.60
CA LEU A 9 5.78 4.63 -1.48
C LEU A 9 4.27 4.48 -1.66
N LYS A 10 3.51 4.73 -0.62
CA LYS A 10 2.07 4.66 -0.71
C LYS A 10 1.54 5.76 -1.64
N VAL A 11 2.09 6.95 -1.53
CA VAL A 11 1.71 8.05 -2.41
C VAL A 11 1.99 7.66 -3.87
N PHE A 12 3.18 7.14 -4.13
CA PHE A 12 3.55 6.73 -5.46
C PHE A 12 2.59 5.65 -5.97
N GLN A 13 2.28 4.66 -5.15
CA GLN A 13 1.38 3.58 -5.52
C GLN A 13 0.02 4.12 -5.95
N ARG A 14 -0.52 5.06 -5.18
CA ARG A 14 -1.84 5.61 -5.48
C ARG A 14 -1.83 6.45 -6.74
N VAL A 15 -0.77 7.20 -6.99
CA VAL A 15 -0.65 7.94 -8.22
C VAL A 15 -0.56 6.96 -9.40
N ALA A 16 0.23 5.91 -9.25
CA ALA A 16 0.41 4.93 -10.32
C ALA A 16 -0.88 4.17 -10.62
N TRP A 17 -1.59 3.76 -9.58
CA TRP A 17 -2.84 3.03 -9.76
C TRP A 17 -3.91 3.89 -10.43
N ASN A 18 -3.97 5.16 -10.08
CA ASN A 18 -4.98 6.05 -10.62
C ASN A 18 -4.51 6.78 -11.87
N LEU A 19 -3.21 6.81 -12.11
CA LEU A 19 -2.58 7.62 -13.13
C LEU A 19 -3.09 9.06 -13.03
N SER A 20 -3.18 9.54 -11.81
CA SER A 20 -3.70 10.87 -11.52
C SER A 20 -3.19 11.34 -10.18
N PHE A 21 -2.54 12.49 -10.17
CA PHE A 21 -2.07 13.11 -8.93
C PHE A 21 -3.26 13.60 -8.11
N THR A 22 -4.26 14.12 -8.78
CA THR A 22 -5.45 14.65 -8.10
C THR A 22 -6.22 13.54 -7.39
N LYS A 23 -6.43 12.42 -8.06
CA LYS A 23 -7.16 11.33 -7.44
C LYS A 23 -6.39 10.72 -6.29
N ALA A 24 -5.07 10.60 -6.43
CA ALA A 24 -4.25 10.09 -5.34
C ALA A 24 -4.36 10.99 -4.13
N ALA A 25 -4.33 12.30 -4.34
CA ALA A 25 -4.45 13.26 -3.25
C ALA A 25 -5.78 13.09 -2.53
N GLN A 26 -6.85 12.90 -3.30
CA GLN A 26 -8.17 12.71 -2.72
C GLN A 26 -8.24 11.44 -1.90
N GLU A 27 -7.72 10.35 -2.43
CA GLU A 27 -7.73 9.07 -1.72
C GLU A 27 -6.94 9.13 -0.42
N LEU A 28 -5.82 9.84 -0.46
CA LEU A 28 -4.95 9.90 0.71
C LEU A 28 -5.30 11.05 1.65
N GLN A 29 -6.24 11.88 1.22
CA GLN A 29 -6.68 13.03 2.01
C GLN A 29 -5.53 13.98 2.31
N ILE A 30 -4.72 14.24 1.29
CA ILE A 30 -3.64 15.22 1.40
C ILE A 30 -3.76 16.14 0.18
N SER A 31 -3.00 17.22 0.20
CA SER A 31 -3.06 18.16 -0.90
C SER A 31 -2.30 17.63 -2.11
N GLN A 32 -2.67 18.10 -3.29
CA GLN A 32 -1.96 17.70 -4.49
C GLN A 32 -0.49 18.15 -4.46
N PRO A 33 -0.16 19.37 -3.98
CA PRO A 33 1.25 19.73 -3.85
C PRO A 33 2.03 18.76 -2.95
N ALA A 34 1.39 18.20 -1.91
CA ALA A 34 2.04 17.23 -1.06
C ALA A 34 2.34 15.95 -1.84
N VAL A 35 1.40 15.52 -2.68
CA VAL A 35 1.62 14.34 -3.53
C VAL A 35 2.81 14.61 -4.45
N THR A 36 2.82 15.78 -5.10
CA THR A 36 3.90 16.14 -6.01
C THR A 36 5.24 16.15 -5.30
N LYS A 37 5.27 16.66 -4.08
CA LYS A 37 6.50 16.72 -3.30
C LYS A 37 7.03 15.32 -3.02
N HIS A 38 6.17 14.43 -2.60
CA HIS A 38 6.58 13.06 -2.30
C HIS A 38 7.11 12.35 -3.55
N ILE A 39 6.46 12.57 -4.69
CA ILE A 39 6.93 11.95 -5.93
C ILE A 39 8.29 12.51 -6.32
N ARG A 40 8.47 13.82 -6.19
CA ARG A 40 9.76 14.42 -6.53
C ARG A 40 10.86 13.93 -5.61
N GLU A 41 10.54 13.69 -4.35
CA GLU A 41 11.51 13.17 -3.41
C GLU A 41 11.96 11.77 -3.83
N LEU A 42 11.02 10.92 -4.25
CA LEU A 42 11.38 9.60 -4.73
C LEU A 42 12.20 9.67 -6.01
N GLU A 43 11.84 10.58 -6.91
CA GLU A 43 12.59 10.76 -8.14
C GLU A 43 14.01 11.23 -7.85
N SER A 44 14.16 12.04 -6.83
CA SER A 44 15.47 12.51 -6.41
C SER A 44 16.30 11.38 -5.81
N ILE A 45 15.69 10.57 -4.97
CA ILE A 45 16.37 9.45 -4.32
C ILE A 45 16.92 8.48 -5.37
N TYR A 46 16.11 8.18 -6.38
CA TYR A 46 16.51 7.21 -7.41
C TYR A 46 17.12 7.86 -8.64
N ASN A 47 17.17 9.18 -8.64
CA ASN A 47 17.74 9.96 -9.72
C ASN A 47 17.14 9.55 -11.07
N THR A 48 15.83 9.46 -11.14
CA THR A 48 15.15 9.07 -12.36
C THR A 48 13.71 9.57 -12.31
N ARG A 49 13.10 9.71 -13.47
CA ARG A 49 11.71 10.09 -13.53
C ARG A 49 10.84 8.84 -13.39
N LEU A 50 9.76 8.99 -12.67
CA LEU A 50 8.83 7.87 -12.46
C LEU A 50 7.58 7.99 -13.31
N PHE A 51 7.23 9.21 -13.70
CA PHE A 51 6.07 9.47 -14.54
C PHE A 51 6.44 10.40 -15.68
N ASP A 52 5.86 10.17 -16.86
CA ASP A 52 6.00 11.05 -18.00
C ASP A 52 4.66 11.63 -18.34
N ARG A 53 4.66 12.79 -18.97
CA ARG A 53 3.44 13.36 -19.46
C ARG A 53 3.25 12.96 -20.90
N VAL A 54 2.05 12.50 -21.21
CA VAL A 54 1.71 12.13 -22.57
C VAL A 54 0.41 12.88 -22.86
N GLY A 55 0.52 14.04 -23.48
CA GLY A 55 -0.62 14.89 -23.70
C GLY A 55 -1.13 15.40 -22.35
N ASN A 56 -2.38 15.21 -22.07
CA ASN A 56 -2.95 15.63 -20.81
C ASN A 56 -2.91 14.55 -19.76
N LYS A 57 -2.28 13.45 -20.07
CA LYS A 57 -2.27 12.31 -19.15
C LYS A 57 -0.87 12.01 -18.68
N ILE A 58 -0.76 11.17 -17.69
CA ILE A 58 0.55 10.73 -17.24
C ILE A 58 0.65 9.23 -17.46
N ALA A 59 1.87 8.77 -17.58
CA ALA A 59 2.15 7.34 -17.76
C ALA A 59 3.38 7.01 -16.96
N LEU A 60 3.51 5.74 -16.57
CA LEU A 60 4.70 5.32 -15.85
C LEU A 60 5.87 5.22 -16.82
N THR A 61 7.04 5.64 -16.35
CA THR A 61 8.27 5.38 -17.08
C THR A 61 8.68 3.93 -16.81
N ALA A 62 9.73 3.46 -17.47
CA ALA A 62 10.28 2.14 -17.19
C ALA A 62 10.64 2.02 -15.71
N ALA A 63 11.26 3.08 -15.17
CA ALA A 63 11.62 3.09 -13.75
C ALA A 63 10.37 3.05 -12.89
N GLY A 64 9.31 3.76 -13.28
CA GLY A 64 8.06 3.74 -12.55
C GLY A 64 7.42 2.37 -12.51
N ILE A 65 7.51 1.63 -13.61
CA ILE A 65 6.97 0.28 -13.66
C ILE A 65 7.72 -0.63 -12.69
N ILE A 66 9.04 -0.52 -12.68
CA ILE A 66 9.86 -1.32 -11.77
C ILE A 66 9.52 -0.97 -10.33
N LEU A 67 9.45 0.32 -10.04
CA LEU A 67 9.16 0.76 -8.67
C LEU A 67 7.78 0.29 -8.24
N LEU A 68 6.78 0.37 -9.11
CA LEU A 68 5.43 -0.03 -8.74
C LEU A 68 5.39 -1.50 -8.39
N LYS A 69 6.06 -2.33 -9.17
CA LYS A 69 6.08 -3.75 -8.91
C LYS A 69 6.62 -4.05 -7.51
N HIS A 70 7.75 -3.44 -7.19
CA HIS A 70 8.34 -3.66 -5.88
C HIS A 70 7.56 -2.96 -4.76
N CYS A 71 7.00 -1.81 -5.07
CA CYS A 71 6.22 -1.05 -4.10
C CYS A 71 5.01 -1.86 -3.63
N ASP A 72 4.32 -2.51 -4.57
CA ASP A 72 3.15 -3.31 -4.21
C ASP A 72 3.57 -4.42 -3.25
N THR A 73 4.71 -5.05 -3.50
CA THR A 73 5.20 -6.12 -2.64
C THR A 73 5.62 -5.57 -1.27
N ILE A 74 6.36 -4.47 -1.27
CA ILE A 74 6.84 -3.87 -0.02
C ILE A 74 5.68 -3.46 0.86
N LEU A 75 4.69 -2.78 0.29
CA LEU A 75 3.56 -2.31 1.08
C LEU A 75 2.71 -3.47 1.58
N SER A 76 2.59 -4.51 0.77
CA SER A 76 1.87 -5.69 1.18
C SER A 76 2.57 -6.37 2.36
N GLU A 77 3.89 -6.50 2.27
CA GLU A 77 4.66 -7.12 3.36
C GLU A 77 4.60 -6.27 4.62
N TYR A 78 4.63 -4.96 4.46
CA TYR A 78 4.55 -4.06 5.59
C TYR A 78 3.20 -4.20 6.30
N SER A 79 2.13 -4.33 5.53
CA SER A 79 0.81 -4.54 6.10
C SER A 79 0.74 -5.86 6.84
N LYS A 80 1.35 -6.89 6.28
CA LYS A 80 1.37 -8.20 6.94
C LYS A 80 2.15 -8.13 8.23
N LEU A 81 3.26 -7.41 8.22
CA LEU A 81 4.06 -7.23 9.42
C LEU A 81 3.23 -6.56 10.51
N ASN A 82 2.57 -5.45 10.17
CA ASN A 82 1.76 -4.74 11.13
C ASN A 82 0.63 -5.61 11.68
N TYR A 83 0.01 -6.38 10.81
CA TYR A 83 -1.06 -7.26 11.23
C TYR A 83 -0.54 -8.31 12.22
N LYS A 84 0.60 -8.92 11.90
CA LYS A 84 1.14 -9.96 12.77
C LYS A 84 1.58 -9.39 14.12
N MET A 85 2.15 -8.19 14.10
CA MET A 85 2.57 -7.56 15.35
C MET A 85 1.36 -7.22 16.22
N HIS A 86 0.28 -6.73 15.59
CA HIS A 86 -0.92 -6.42 16.32
C HIS A 86 -1.56 -7.71 16.86
N GLN A 87 -1.50 -8.77 16.09
CA GLN A 87 -2.03 -10.03 16.54
C GLN A 87 -1.29 -10.53 17.76
N LEU A 88 0.01 -10.37 17.77
CA LEU A 88 0.82 -10.81 18.88
C LEU A 88 0.45 -10.04 20.14
N ASN A 89 0.30 -8.72 20.03
CA ASN A 89 -0.06 -7.92 21.18
C ASN A 89 -1.47 -8.26 21.67
N ASN A 90 -2.38 -8.46 20.75
CA ASN A 90 -3.73 -8.77 21.14
C ASN A 90 -3.87 -10.14 21.73
N LYS A 91 -2.93 -11.02 21.42
CA LYS A 91 -3.01 -12.35 21.91
C LYS A 91 -2.96 -12.40 23.40
N GLU A 92 -2.25 -11.52 24.02
CA GLU A 92 -2.16 -11.49 25.44
C GLU A 92 -3.46 -11.06 26.06
N VAL A 93 -4.10 -10.13 25.45
CA VAL A 93 -5.32 -9.63 26.00
C VAL A 93 -6.46 -10.36 25.38
N GLY A 94 -6.32 -10.68 24.17
CA GLY A 94 -7.38 -11.27 23.45
C GLY A 94 -7.55 -12.74 23.54
N GLN A 95 -6.69 -13.39 24.20
CA GLN A 95 -6.82 -14.78 24.26
C GLN A 95 -8.19 -15.16 24.59
N ILE A 96 -8.78 -14.39 25.33
CA ILE A 96 -10.05 -14.63 25.73
C ILE A 96 -11.06 -14.79 24.69
N HIS A 97 -11.10 -13.98 23.76
CA HIS A 97 -12.15 -14.06 22.80
C HIS A 97 -11.69 -14.50 21.49
N ILE A 98 -10.58 -15.10 21.47
CA ILE A 98 -10.12 -15.55 20.31
C ILE A 98 -10.95 -16.38 19.51
N GLY A 99 -11.47 -17.30 20.02
CA GLY A 99 -12.20 -18.19 19.26
C GLY A 99 -13.01 -17.51 18.25
N ALA A 100 -13.53 -16.46 18.64
CA ALA A 100 -14.37 -15.80 17.76
C ALA A 100 -13.68 -15.22 16.60
N SER A 101 -12.68 -14.59 16.87
CA SER A 101 -12.11 -13.86 15.85
C SER A 101 -11.70 -14.63 14.72
N LEU A 102 -11.39 -15.78 14.87
CA LEU A 102 -10.96 -16.43 13.81
C LEU A 102 -11.66 -16.40 12.65
N THR A 103 -12.71 -16.33 12.83
CA THR A 103 -13.36 -16.37 11.69
C THR A 103 -13.43 -15.28 10.89
N ILE A 104 -13.30 -14.47 11.16
CA ILE A 104 -13.41 -13.48 10.32
C ILE A 104 -12.54 -13.33 9.46
N ALA A 105 -12.21 -13.74 9.81
CA ALA A 105 -11.71 -13.61 9.02
C ALA A 105 -11.68 -13.83 8.14
N GLN A 106 -11.67 -13.95 8.43
CA GLN A 106 -11.67 -14.21 7.68
C GLN A 106 -12.04 -13.73 6.90
N TYR A 107 -12.24 -12.94 7.58
CA TYR A 107 -12.52 -12.44 6.76
C TYR A 107 -12.46 -11.89 6.31
N ILE A 108 -12.33 -11.43 6.67
CA ILE A 108 -12.23 -10.97 6.07
C ILE A 108 -12.03 -10.89 5.41
N LEU A 109 -11.72 -10.69 5.61
CA LEU A 109 -11.48 -10.76 4.67
C LEU A 109 -11.66 -10.85 3.89
N PRO A 110 -11.46 -10.65 3.96
CA PRO A 110 -11.55 -10.66 3.06
C PRO A 110 -11.59 -10.33 2.53
N ALA A 111 -11.50 -9.83 2.78
CA ALA A 111 -11.53 -9.58 2.17
C ALA A 111 -11.25 -9.38 1.82
N PHE A 112 -11.02 -9.06 2.11
CA PHE A 112 -10.68 -9.14 1.53
C PHE A 112 -10.60 -9.56 0.94
N LEU A 113 -10.38 -9.36 1.04
CA LEU A 113 -10.16 -9.86 0.37
C LEU A 113 -10.27 -10.05 -0.62
N GLY A 114 -10.07 -9.74 -0.85
CA GLY A 114 -10.07 -9.96 -1.71
C GLY A 114 -9.57 -10.31 -2.33
N ASN A 115 -9.06 -10.09 -2.31
CA ASN A 115 -8.57 -10.50 -2.85
C ASN A 115 -8.22 -11.27 -2.87
N ILE A 116 -7.92 -11.31 -2.54
CA ILE A 116 -7.58 -12.00 -2.51
C ILE A 116 -7.59 -12.88 -2.52
N PRO A 117 -7.19 -12.80 -2.45
CA PRO A 117 -7.23 -13.62 -2.45
C PRO A 117 -7.26 -14.45 -2.06
N LEU A 118 -7.15 -14.30 -1.70
CA LEU A 118 -7.22 -14.94 -1.34
C LEU A 118 -6.96 -15.77 -1.21
N PRO A 119 -6.62 -15.78 -1.14
CA PRO A 119 -6.38 -16.48 -0.94
C PRO A 119 -6.06 -16.98 -0.55
N ALA A 120 -5.80 -16.68 -0.33
CA ALA A 120 -5.64 -16.93 -0.10
C ALA A 120 -5.57 -17.18 0.55
N VAL A 121 -5.41 -16.76 0.87
CA VAL A 121 -5.48 -16.85 1.23
C VAL A 121 -5.52 -17.12 1.86
N HIS A 122 -5.46 -16.74 2.21
CA HIS A 122 -5.60 -16.86 2.60
C HIS A 122 -5.71 -17.29 3.40
N LEU A 123 -5.60 -16.93 3.94
CA LEU A 123 -5.70 -17.13 4.58
C LEU A 123 -5.53 -17.67 5.25
N PRO A 124 -5.34 -17.70 5.54
CA PRO A 124 -5.23 -17.94 6.17
C PRO A 124 -5.14 -18.18 6.52
N LEU A 125 -5.00 -17.60 6.58
CA LEU A 125 -4.95 -17.64 6.74
C LEU A 125 -4.54 -17.98 6.74
N GLY A 126 -4.26 -17.53 6.90
CA GLY A 126 -3.87 -17.78 6.70
C GLY A 126 -3.81 -18.08 6.66
#